data_ba0fcec9fff29ca0a769c212fb554e21
#
_entry.id   ba0fcec9fff29ca0a769c212fb554e21
#
_cell.length_a   1.000
_cell.length_b   1.000
_cell.length_c   1.000
_cell.angle_alpha   90.00
_cell.angle_beta   90.00
_cell.angle_gamma   90.00
#
_symmetry.space_group_name_H-M   'P 1'
#
loop_
_entity.id
_entity.type
_entity.pdbx_description
1 polymer ?
#
loop_
_entity_poly.entity_id
_entity_poly.type
_entity_poly.pdbx_seq_one_letter_code
_entity_poly.pdbx_strand_id
1 'polypeptide(L)'
;MNERKLLANVMRTPDGTVLQSCHVHDYVEHMDANGRLYMIDGGVQYIRRTWYEDDNGEDLSVFTDDPHSKIREWFRWGTYGKEGKGPLTWKKLKFLSTDHIQKIIDEGYARAHLTKVFQDELIFRKGKPLAILVNGIGGEFYKASHDSSNYHLRGICASHEGRPDLVNQWILSSAIVEQLSDNTYETLNTIYNVISLEEAEVESLQFRLIN
;
A
#
# COMPACT_ATOMS: atom_id res chain seq x y z
N MET A 1 -10.70 9.16 -25.93
CA MET A 1 -11.11 8.91 -24.52
C MET A 1 -10.61 7.52 -24.16
N ASN A 2 -9.82 7.38 -23.11
CA ASN A 2 -9.43 6.04 -22.64
C ASN A 2 -10.68 5.36 -22.06
N GLU A 3 -10.96 4.18 -22.53
CA GLU A 3 -12.06 3.34 -22.03
C GLU A 3 -11.85 3.04 -20.53
N ARG A 4 -12.88 3.28 -19.72
CA ARG A 4 -12.90 2.96 -18.29
C ARG A 4 -12.83 1.45 -18.12
N LYS A 5 -11.79 0.94 -17.44
CA LYS A 5 -11.57 -0.50 -17.21
C LYS A 5 -11.52 -0.83 -15.73
N LEU A 6 -12.09 -1.97 -15.38
CA LEU A 6 -12.07 -2.49 -14.01
C LEU A 6 -10.64 -2.89 -13.61
N LEU A 7 -10.20 -2.44 -12.43
CA LEU A 7 -8.89 -2.77 -11.83
C LEU A 7 -9.03 -3.64 -10.57
N ALA A 8 -10.13 -3.49 -9.83
CA ALA A 8 -10.41 -4.32 -8.67
C ALA A 8 -11.92 -4.47 -8.49
N ASN A 9 -12.37 -5.70 -8.32
CA ASN A 9 -13.75 -6.03 -8.01
C ASN A 9 -13.87 -6.25 -6.50
N VAL A 10 -14.44 -5.27 -5.80
CA VAL A 10 -14.46 -5.20 -4.33
C VAL A 10 -15.82 -4.74 -3.85
N MET A 11 -16.32 -5.35 -2.78
CA MET A 11 -17.52 -4.90 -2.10
C MET A 11 -17.34 -4.94 -0.59
N ARG A 12 -18.08 -4.10 0.13
CA ARG A 12 -18.23 -4.20 1.57
C ARG A 12 -19.66 -4.60 1.90
N THR A 13 -19.81 -5.65 2.68
CA THR A 13 -21.11 -6.12 3.17
C THR A 13 -21.63 -5.21 4.29
N PRO A 14 -22.94 -5.25 4.62
CA PRO A 14 -23.50 -4.41 5.68
C PRO A 14 -22.87 -4.58 7.06
N ASP A 15 -22.32 -5.76 7.36
CA ASP A 15 -21.59 -6.03 8.61
C ASP A 15 -20.12 -5.55 8.58
N GLY A 16 -19.69 -4.88 7.48
CA GLY A 16 -18.37 -4.32 7.32
C GLY A 16 -17.32 -5.23 6.72
N THR A 17 -17.65 -6.51 6.43
CA THR A 17 -16.74 -7.46 5.81
C THR A 17 -16.42 -7.05 4.37
N VAL A 18 -15.13 -7.04 4.01
CA VAL A 18 -14.68 -6.67 2.66
C VAL A 18 -14.39 -7.94 1.86
N LEU A 19 -15.08 -8.09 0.73
CA LEU A 19 -14.85 -9.17 -0.23
C LEU A 19 -14.18 -8.61 -1.46
N GLN A 20 -13.16 -9.31 -1.97
CA GLN A 20 -12.45 -8.97 -3.21
C GLN A 20 -12.21 -10.21 -4.04
N SER A 21 -12.65 -10.18 -5.30
CA SER A 21 -12.34 -11.19 -6.30
C SER A 21 -11.10 -10.73 -7.10
N CYS A 22 -10.07 -11.57 -7.16
CA CYS A 22 -8.79 -11.25 -7.79
C CYS A 22 -8.64 -11.80 -9.21
N HIS A 23 -9.36 -12.84 -9.57
CA HIS A 23 -9.33 -13.45 -10.90
C HIS A 23 -10.71 -13.98 -11.33
N VAL A 24 -10.83 -14.41 -12.58
CA VAL A 24 -12.04 -15.02 -13.12
C VAL A 24 -12.34 -16.33 -12.37
N HIS A 25 -13.60 -16.51 -12.00
CA HIS A 25 -14.06 -17.65 -11.19
C HIS A 25 -13.42 -17.73 -9.80
N ASP A 26 -13.06 -16.57 -9.24
CA ASP A 26 -12.63 -16.41 -7.86
C ASP A 26 -13.83 -16.08 -6.99
N TYR A 27 -14.60 -17.12 -6.66
CA TYR A 27 -15.79 -17.00 -5.83
C TYR A 27 -15.38 -16.78 -4.37
N VAL A 28 -15.52 -15.53 -3.92
CA VAL A 28 -15.30 -15.15 -2.53
C VAL A 28 -16.66 -14.96 -1.86
N GLU A 29 -16.92 -15.72 -0.82
CA GLU A 29 -18.21 -15.78 -0.13
C GLU A 29 -18.07 -15.38 1.33
N HIS A 30 -19.12 -14.78 1.87
CA HIS A 30 -19.27 -14.44 3.28
C HIS A 30 -20.74 -14.56 3.69
N MET A 31 -20.98 -15.22 4.81
CA MET A 31 -22.31 -15.29 5.44
C MET A 31 -22.32 -14.37 6.65
N ASP A 32 -23.21 -13.40 6.66
CA ASP A 32 -23.36 -12.48 7.79
C ASP A 32 -24.07 -13.13 9.00
N ALA A 33 -24.13 -12.41 10.12
CA ALA A 33 -24.78 -12.89 11.34
C ALA A 33 -26.30 -13.13 11.19
N ASN A 34 -26.93 -12.61 10.15
CA ASN A 34 -28.34 -12.79 9.83
C ASN A 34 -28.60 -13.96 8.88
N GLY A 35 -27.55 -14.68 8.48
CA GLY A 35 -27.63 -15.81 7.54
C GLY A 35 -27.75 -15.39 6.08
N ARG A 36 -27.44 -14.14 5.72
CA ARG A 36 -27.39 -13.68 4.34
C ARG A 36 -26.06 -14.04 3.71
N LEU A 37 -26.09 -14.67 2.55
CA LEU A 37 -24.90 -15.05 1.80
C LEU A 37 -24.54 -13.97 0.79
N TYR A 38 -23.38 -13.36 0.96
CA TYR A 38 -22.76 -12.44 0.01
C TYR A 38 -21.72 -13.17 -0.82
N MET A 39 -21.63 -12.83 -2.08
CA MET A 39 -20.66 -13.42 -3.00
C MET A 39 -20.18 -12.40 -3.99
N ILE A 40 -18.89 -12.47 -4.33
CA ILE A 40 -18.26 -11.68 -5.39
C ILE A 40 -17.41 -12.59 -6.29
N ASP A 41 -17.44 -12.33 -7.60
CA ASP A 41 -16.72 -13.09 -8.61
C ASP A 41 -16.35 -12.21 -9.82
N GLY A 42 -15.37 -12.64 -10.63
CA GLY A 42 -15.04 -12.07 -11.92
C GLY A 42 -13.71 -11.35 -12.01
N GLY A 43 -13.03 -11.12 -10.89
CA GLY A 43 -11.74 -10.42 -10.85
C GLY A 43 -11.79 -9.06 -11.55
N VAL A 44 -10.87 -8.82 -12.50
CA VAL A 44 -10.83 -7.58 -13.32
C VAL A 44 -11.56 -7.70 -14.66
N GLN A 45 -12.25 -8.82 -14.93
CA GLN A 45 -12.91 -9.03 -16.22
C GLN A 45 -14.38 -8.68 -16.21
N TYR A 46 -15.07 -8.97 -15.14
CA TYR A 46 -16.48 -8.66 -14.95
C TYR A 46 -16.81 -8.51 -13.46
N ILE A 47 -17.97 -7.92 -13.18
CA ILE A 47 -18.51 -7.79 -11.83
C ILE A 47 -19.73 -8.71 -11.73
N ARG A 48 -19.64 -9.71 -10.85
CA ARG A 48 -20.75 -10.55 -10.46
C ARG A 48 -20.83 -10.59 -8.95
N ARG A 49 -22.03 -10.30 -8.38
CA ARG A 49 -22.23 -10.18 -6.93
C ARG A 49 -23.61 -10.66 -6.54
N THR A 50 -23.71 -11.18 -5.34
CA THR A 50 -24.98 -11.27 -4.63
C THR A 50 -25.17 -9.98 -3.82
N TRP A 51 -26.27 -9.30 -4.06
CA TRP A 51 -26.66 -8.06 -3.43
C TRP A 51 -28.14 -8.12 -3.07
N TYR A 52 -28.54 -7.62 -1.91
CA TYR A 52 -29.92 -7.59 -1.48
C TYR A 52 -30.45 -6.16 -1.56
N GLU A 53 -31.73 -5.97 -1.95
CA GLU A 53 -32.33 -4.65 -2.21
C GLU A 53 -32.37 -3.74 -0.96
N ASP A 54 -32.47 -4.36 0.23
CA ASP A 54 -32.50 -3.66 1.52
C ASP A 54 -31.12 -3.49 2.17
N ASP A 55 -30.04 -3.81 1.44
CA ASP A 55 -28.68 -3.71 1.95
C ASP A 55 -28.14 -2.27 1.90
N ASN A 56 -27.38 -1.93 2.94
CA ASN A 56 -26.55 -0.73 3.00
C ASN A 56 -25.06 -1.03 2.80
N GLY A 57 -24.74 -2.10 2.07
CA GLY A 57 -23.37 -2.40 1.67
C GLY A 57 -22.81 -1.38 0.68
N GLU A 58 -21.54 -1.48 0.36
CA GLU A 58 -20.81 -0.48 -0.43
C GLU A 58 -20.07 -1.13 -1.60
N ASP A 59 -20.20 -0.55 -2.80
CA ASP A 59 -19.34 -0.87 -3.94
C ASP A 59 -18.00 -0.14 -3.84
N LEU A 60 -16.96 -0.91 -3.56
CA LEU A 60 -15.57 -0.43 -3.46
C LEU A 60 -14.77 -0.69 -4.73
N SER A 61 -15.39 -1.14 -5.81
CA SER A 61 -14.69 -1.42 -7.06
C SER A 61 -13.90 -0.25 -7.58
N VAL A 62 -12.77 -0.56 -8.20
CA VAL A 62 -11.80 0.41 -8.67
C VAL A 62 -11.61 0.29 -10.17
N PHE A 63 -11.54 1.44 -10.82
CA PHE A 63 -11.40 1.56 -12.26
C PHE A 63 -10.18 2.42 -12.63
N THR A 64 -9.81 2.39 -13.91
CA THR A 64 -8.66 3.13 -14.45
C THR A 64 -8.75 4.65 -14.35
N ASP A 65 -9.94 5.19 -14.13
CA ASP A 65 -10.23 6.62 -13.96
C ASP A 65 -10.39 7.06 -12.49
N ASP A 66 -10.27 6.14 -11.55
CA ASP A 66 -10.28 6.46 -10.11
C ASP A 66 -8.95 7.16 -9.69
N PRO A 67 -8.96 7.93 -8.59
CA PRO A 67 -7.75 8.51 -8.01
C PRO A 67 -6.68 7.44 -7.73
N HIS A 68 -5.42 7.75 -8.02
CA HIS A 68 -4.32 6.80 -7.87
C HIS A 68 -4.20 6.25 -6.43
N SER A 69 -4.48 7.08 -5.42
CA SER A 69 -4.55 6.67 -4.00
C SER A 69 -5.53 5.53 -3.76
N LYS A 70 -6.70 5.53 -4.42
CA LYS A 70 -7.70 4.46 -4.36
C LYS A 70 -7.20 3.22 -5.12
N ILE A 71 -6.60 3.41 -6.30
CA ILE A 71 -6.04 2.31 -7.09
C ILE A 71 -4.99 1.56 -6.28
N ARG A 72 -4.03 2.25 -5.66
CA ARG A 72 -2.96 1.66 -4.84
C ARG A 72 -3.47 0.82 -3.68
N GLU A 73 -4.62 1.19 -3.13
CA GLU A 73 -5.21 0.51 -1.98
C GLU A 73 -5.89 -0.81 -2.37
N TRP A 74 -6.52 -0.86 -3.53
CA TRP A 74 -7.38 -1.99 -3.89
C TRP A 74 -6.86 -2.85 -5.03
N PHE A 75 -6.12 -2.29 -6.00
CA PHE A 75 -5.55 -3.09 -7.08
C PHE A 75 -4.51 -4.07 -6.54
N ARG A 76 -4.64 -5.32 -6.94
CA ARG A 76 -3.73 -6.41 -6.57
C ARG A 76 -3.10 -7.04 -7.81
N TRP A 77 -1.84 -7.43 -7.65
CA TRP A 77 -1.10 -8.17 -8.66
C TRP A 77 -0.73 -9.56 -8.13
N GLY A 78 -0.97 -10.59 -8.94
CA GLY A 78 -0.58 -11.95 -8.62
C GLY A 78 0.94 -12.16 -8.79
N THR A 79 1.58 -12.74 -7.80
CA THR A 79 3.02 -13.01 -7.83
C THR A 79 3.34 -14.38 -7.25
N TYR A 80 4.37 -15.01 -7.82
CA TYR A 80 4.93 -16.30 -7.36
C TYR A 80 6.17 -16.12 -6.48
N GLY A 81 6.36 -14.92 -5.91
CA GLY A 81 7.50 -14.58 -5.07
C GLY A 81 8.76 -14.22 -5.87
N LYS A 82 9.86 -13.95 -5.15
CA LYS A 82 11.11 -13.39 -5.73
C LYS A 82 11.71 -14.30 -6.82
N GLU A 83 11.62 -15.61 -6.67
CA GLU A 83 12.16 -16.58 -7.62
C GLU A 83 11.13 -17.07 -8.65
N GLY A 84 9.88 -16.60 -8.58
CA GLY A 84 8.82 -17.03 -9.48
C GLY A 84 8.36 -18.49 -9.30
N LYS A 85 8.72 -19.15 -8.20
CA LYS A 85 8.45 -20.58 -7.92
C LYS A 85 7.56 -20.83 -6.70
N GLY A 86 7.19 -19.76 -5.97
CA GLY A 86 6.33 -19.87 -4.81
C GLY A 86 4.85 -20.08 -5.20
N PRO A 87 3.97 -20.23 -4.21
CA PRO A 87 2.53 -20.22 -4.43
C PRO A 87 2.09 -18.85 -4.94
N LEU A 88 1.03 -18.82 -5.76
CA LEU A 88 0.43 -17.56 -6.19
C LEU A 88 -0.07 -16.78 -4.97
N THR A 89 0.38 -15.55 -4.82
CA THR A 89 -0.06 -14.60 -3.81
C THR A 89 -0.51 -13.31 -4.44
N TRP A 90 -1.54 -12.68 -3.89
CA TRP A 90 -2.08 -11.41 -4.39
C TRP A 90 -1.63 -10.26 -3.50
N LYS A 91 -0.76 -9.39 -4.02
CA LYS A 91 -0.24 -8.23 -3.30
C LYS A 91 -0.88 -6.94 -3.81
N LYS A 92 -1.26 -6.06 -2.88
CA LYS A 92 -1.70 -4.69 -3.23
C LYS A 92 -0.58 -3.94 -3.95
N LEU A 93 -0.93 -3.08 -4.90
CA LEU A 93 0.03 -2.28 -5.68
C LEU A 93 1.05 -1.55 -4.79
N LYS A 94 0.57 -0.95 -3.71
CA LYS A 94 1.41 -0.22 -2.75
C LYS A 94 2.47 -1.07 -2.04
N PHE A 95 2.32 -2.40 -2.02
CA PHE A 95 3.26 -3.35 -1.39
C PHE A 95 4.12 -4.12 -2.39
N LEU A 96 4.02 -3.81 -3.68
CA LEU A 96 4.97 -4.31 -4.66
C LEU A 96 6.26 -3.49 -4.57
N SER A 97 7.42 -4.12 -4.58
CA SER A 97 8.70 -3.39 -4.64
C SER A 97 8.84 -2.64 -5.98
N THR A 98 9.59 -1.55 -5.98
CA THR A 98 9.89 -0.75 -7.18
C THR A 98 10.51 -1.61 -8.27
N ASP A 99 11.48 -2.46 -7.92
CA ASP A 99 12.11 -3.39 -8.86
C ASP A 99 11.13 -4.40 -9.46
N HIS A 100 10.18 -4.89 -8.65
CA HIS A 100 9.15 -5.81 -9.15
C HIS A 100 8.23 -5.10 -10.15
N ILE A 101 7.81 -3.87 -9.84
CA ILE A 101 7.00 -3.06 -10.77
C ILE A 101 7.76 -2.78 -12.06
N GLN A 102 9.03 -2.38 -11.95
CA GLN A 102 9.88 -2.14 -13.12
C GLN A 102 9.99 -3.39 -13.99
N LYS A 103 10.25 -4.56 -13.38
CA LYS A 103 10.31 -5.82 -14.09
C LYS A 103 8.99 -6.19 -14.80
N ILE A 104 7.83 -5.95 -14.18
CA ILE A 104 6.53 -6.17 -14.83
C ILE A 104 6.40 -5.34 -16.10
N ILE A 105 6.87 -4.09 -16.06
CA ILE A 105 6.84 -3.17 -17.20
C ILE A 105 7.80 -3.62 -18.29
N ASP A 106 9.06 -3.88 -17.93
CA ASP A 106 10.15 -4.20 -18.88
C ASP A 106 9.92 -5.52 -19.62
N GLU A 107 9.41 -6.52 -18.92
CA GLU A 107 9.10 -7.83 -19.48
C GLU A 107 7.72 -7.89 -20.18
N GLY A 108 6.94 -6.82 -20.11
CA GLY A 108 5.63 -6.76 -20.77
C GLY A 108 4.59 -7.73 -20.22
N TYR A 109 4.67 -8.11 -18.94
CA TYR A 109 3.73 -9.05 -18.32
C TYR A 109 2.32 -8.51 -18.19
N ALA A 110 2.16 -7.19 -18.17
CA ALA A 110 0.89 -6.53 -17.99
C ALA A 110 0.27 -6.06 -19.31
N ARG A 111 -1.06 -6.11 -19.42
CA ARG A 111 -1.79 -5.47 -20.52
C ARG A 111 -1.60 -3.94 -20.47
N ALA A 112 -1.69 -3.26 -21.60
CA ALA A 112 -1.40 -1.82 -21.72
C ALA A 112 -2.03 -0.92 -20.65
N HIS A 113 -3.32 -1.13 -20.29
CA HIS A 113 -3.98 -0.34 -19.25
C HIS A 113 -3.44 -0.62 -17.84
N LEU A 114 -2.94 -1.84 -17.58
CA LEU A 114 -2.29 -2.20 -16.32
C LEU A 114 -0.84 -1.70 -16.29
N THR A 115 -0.13 -1.74 -17.42
CA THR A 115 1.20 -1.14 -17.55
C THR A 115 1.16 0.34 -17.15
N LYS A 116 0.13 1.08 -17.59
CA LYS A 116 -0.05 2.47 -17.17
C LYS A 116 -0.23 2.61 -15.65
N VAL A 117 -0.99 1.73 -15.01
CA VAL A 117 -1.16 1.73 -13.54
C VAL A 117 0.18 1.58 -12.83
N PHE A 118 1.05 0.70 -13.29
CA PHE A 118 2.40 0.51 -12.76
C PHE A 118 3.31 1.72 -12.99
N GLN A 119 3.24 2.33 -14.18
CA GLN A 119 3.98 3.56 -14.47
C GLN A 119 3.53 4.72 -13.57
N ASP A 120 2.22 4.89 -13.38
CA ASP A 120 1.65 5.91 -12.50
C ASP A 120 2.08 5.67 -11.03
N GLU A 121 2.21 4.41 -10.58
CA GLU A 121 2.76 4.08 -9.27
C GLU A 121 4.22 4.49 -9.12
N LEU A 122 5.06 4.24 -10.12
CA LEU A 122 6.46 4.69 -10.09
C LEU A 122 6.58 6.23 -10.04
N ILE A 123 5.72 6.93 -10.78
CA ILE A 123 5.65 8.40 -10.73
C ILE A 123 5.19 8.87 -9.35
N PHE A 124 4.16 8.25 -8.80
CA PHE A 124 3.66 8.56 -7.46
C PHE A 124 4.76 8.42 -6.39
N ARG A 125 5.53 7.33 -6.45
CA ARG A 125 6.63 7.09 -5.50
C ARG A 125 7.72 8.14 -5.58
N LYS A 126 8.08 8.58 -6.78
CA LYS A 126 9.08 9.65 -6.99
C LYS A 126 8.63 11.01 -6.45
N GLY A 127 7.32 11.25 -6.36
CA GLY A 127 6.75 12.48 -5.82
C GLY A 127 6.51 12.47 -4.31
N LYS A 128 6.91 11.42 -3.58
CA LYS A 128 6.76 11.40 -2.12
C LYS A 128 7.69 12.39 -1.44
N PRO A 129 7.22 13.10 -0.40
CA PRO A 129 8.07 13.99 0.38
C PRO A 129 9.21 13.23 1.05
N LEU A 130 10.36 13.88 1.15
CA LEU A 130 11.51 13.37 1.88
C LEU A 130 11.42 13.80 3.36
N ALA A 131 11.89 12.94 4.24
CA ALA A 131 11.98 13.21 5.67
C ALA A 131 13.24 12.58 6.25
N ILE A 132 13.79 13.20 7.29
CA ILE A 132 14.89 12.65 8.08
C ILE A 132 14.32 12.19 9.43
N LEU A 133 14.58 10.93 9.77
CA LEU A 133 14.19 10.32 11.02
C LEU A 133 15.42 9.97 11.83
N VAL A 134 15.54 10.54 13.02
CA VAL A 134 16.56 10.14 13.97
C VAL A 134 16.07 8.96 14.77
N ASN A 135 16.80 7.87 14.64
CA ASN A 135 16.51 6.65 15.36
C ASN A 135 17.26 6.67 16.68
N GLY A 136 16.56 6.46 17.78
CA GLY A 136 17.20 6.19 19.07
C GLY A 136 17.96 4.86 19.01
N ILE A 137 18.83 4.63 19.99
CA ILE A 137 19.66 3.42 20.11
C ILE A 137 18.84 2.18 19.75
N GLY A 138 19.24 1.51 18.65
CA GLY A 138 18.66 0.22 18.29
C GLY A 138 17.74 0.19 17.08
N GLY A 139 17.70 1.18 16.20
CA GLY A 139 17.10 1.16 14.82
C GLY A 139 16.04 0.11 14.52
N GLU A 140 15.24 -0.28 15.50
CA GLU A 140 14.33 -1.40 15.37
C GLU A 140 13.06 -0.99 14.62
N PHE A 141 12.75 -1.76 13.61
CA PHE A 141 11.46 -1.72 12.96
C PHE A 141 10.36 -2.05 13.98
N TYR A 142 9.40 -1.20 14.10
CA TYR A 142 8.30 -1.35 15.02
C TYR A 142 7.10 -2.01 14.33
N LYS A 143 6.56 -3.06 14.96
CA LYS A 143 5.27 -3.63 14.57
C LYS A 143 4.18 -2.99 15.42
N ALA A 144 3.32 -2.18 14.79
CA ALA A 144 2.20 -1.59 15.49
C ALA A 144 1.17 -2.67 15.89
N SER A 145 0.59 -2.57 17.08
CA SER A 145 -0.40 -3.54 17.56
C SER A 145 -1.65 -3.65 16.69
N HIS A 146 -1.99 -2.59 15.98
CA HIS A 146 -3.12 -2.54 15.05
C HIS A 146 -2.77 -3.01 13.62
N ASP A 147 -1.46 -3.19 13.32
CA ASP A 147 -0.95 -3.66 12.04
C ASP A 147 0.27 -4.55 12.24
N SER A 148 0.03 -5.72 12.81
CA SER A 148 1.11 -6.70 13.11
C SER A 148 1.72 -7.34 11.86
N SER A 149 1.13 -7.13 10.68
CA SER A 149 1.62 -7.67 9.40
C SER A 149 2.69 -6.80 8.74
N ASN A 150 2.81 -5.53 9.15
CA ASN A 150 3.72 -4.57 8.55
C ASN A 150 4.71 -3.99 9.57
N TYR A 151 5.89 -3.63 9.07
CA TYR A 151 6.89 -2.90 9.84
C TYR A 151 6.73 -1.39 9.62
N HIS A 152 7.05 -0.62 10.64
CA HIS A 152 7.02 0.84 10.67
C HIS A 152 8.36 1.37 11.17
N LEU A 153 8.72 2.58 10.78
CA LEU A 153 9.85 3.30 11.40
C LEU A 153 9.34 4.07 12.61
N ARG A 154 10.11 4.07 13.68
CA ARG A 154 9.86 4.86 14.88
C ARG A 154 11.09 5.68 15.23
N GLY A 155 10.90 6.97 15.50
CA GLY A 155 12.00 7.86 15.87
C GLY A 155 11.56 9.31 15.98
N ILE A 156 12.51 10.21 16.18
CA ILE A 156 12.28 11.66 16.18
C ILE A 156 12.39 12.17 14.74
N CYS A 157 11.37 12.85 14.27
CA CYS A 157 11.37 13.49 12.96
C CYS A 157 12.26 14.74 13.00
N ALA A 158 13.41 14.70 12.32
CA ALA A 158 14.32 15.83 12.23
C ALA A 158 13.90 16.82 11.14
N SER A 159 13.39 16.32 10.02
CA SER A 159 12.83 17.13 8.94
C SER A 159 11.73 16.38 8.22
N HIS A 160 10.80 17.09 7.61
CA HIS A 160 9.74 16.50 6.78
C HIS A 160 9.21 17.53 5.79
N GLU A 161 9.46 17.34 4.50
CA GLU A 161 9.05 18.30 3.45
C GLU A 161 7.55 18.54 3.37
N GLY A 162 6.75 17.50 3.56
CA GLY A 162 5.29 17.58 3.46
C GLY A 162 4.56 17.80 4.79
N ARG A 163 5.23 17.69 5.95
CA ARG A 163 4.63 17.78 7.29
C ARG A 163 5.57 18.45 8.31
N PRO A 164 5.78 19.76 8.18
CA PRO A 164 6.65 20.50 9.10
C PRO A 164 6.17 20.47 10.56
N ASP A 165 4.88 20.21 10.78
CA ASP A 165 4.28 20.02 12.11
C ASP A 165 4.80 18.79 12.86
N LEU A 166 5.40 17.82 12.17
CA LEU A 166 5.98 16.62 12.77
C LEU A 166 7.44 16.82 13.23
N VAL A 167 8.09 17.90 12.83
CA VAL A 167 9.49 18.15 13.19
C VAL A 167 9.67 18.27 14.70
N ASN A 168 10.70 17.61 15.22
CA ASN A 168 11.02 17.47 16.65
C ASN A 168 9.99 16.64 17.45
N GLN A 169 9.13 15.87 16.79
CA GLN A 169 8.20 14.98 17.48
C GLN A 169 8.62 13.50 17.33
N TRP A 170 8.32 12.71 18.32
CA TRP A 170 8.32 11.26 18.19
C TRP A 170 7.18 10.84 17.26
N ILE A 171 7.55 10.13 16.21
CA ILE A 171 6.58 9.65 15.21
C ILE A 171 6.67 8.13 15.03
N LEU A 172 5.57 7.59 14.58
CA LEU A 172 5.46 6.27 13.96
C LEU A 172 5.12 6.50 12.49
N SER A 173 5.98 6.02 11.58
CA SER A 173 5.72 6.15 10.14
C SER A 173 4.48 5.35 9.71
N SER A 174 3.98 5.61 8.51
CA SER A 174 3.15 4.62 7.81
C SER A 174 3.97 3.35 7.53
N ALA A 175 3.29 2.26 7.13
CA ALA A 175 3.94 0.98 6.86
C ALA A 175 5.10 1.13 5.86
N ILE A 176 6.21 0.45 6.13
CA ILE A 176 7.34 0.37 5.22
C ILE A 176 6.91 -0.43 3.98
N VAL A 177 7.14 0.14 2.82
CA VAL A 177 6.87 -0.46 1.52
C VAL A 177 8.12 -1.13 0.96
N GLU A 178 9.27 -0.43 1.07
CA GLU A 178 10.55 -0.86 0.51
C GLU A 178 11.71 -0.23 1.25
N GLN A 179 12.81 -0.96 1.36
CA GLN A 179 14.11 -0.41 1.72
C GLN A 179 14.85 -0.05 0.45
N LEU A 180 15.08 1.25 0.23
CA LEU A 180 15.74 1.78 -0.97
C LEU A 180 17.27 1.74 -0.89
N SER A 181 17.80 1.86 0.34
CA SER A 181 19.23 1.73 0.67
C SER A 181 19.37 1.33 2.15
N ASP A 182 20.59 1.18 2.64
CA ASP A 182 20.87 0.78 4.03
C ASP A 182 20.11 1.61 5.07
N ASN A 183 19.98 2.93 4.82
CA ASN A 183 19.34 3.87 5.74
C ASN A 183 18.11 4.57 5.14
N THR A 184 17.67 4.21 3.95
CA THR A 184 16.56 4.89 3.28
C THR A 184 15.40 3.93 3.07
N TYR A 185 14.23 4.33 3.54
CA TYR A 185 13.02 3.52 3.51
C TYR A 185 11.87 4.27 2.88
N GLU A 186 11.24 3.65 1.90
CA GLU A 186 9.95 4.08 1.40
C GLU A 186 8.84 3.56 2.31
N THR A 187 8.01 4.47 2.79
CA THR A 187 6.75 4.13 3.46
C THR A 187 5.57 4.45 2.54
N LEU A 188 4.35 4.21 2.97
CA LEU A 188 3.16 4.51 2.17
C LEU A 188 3.09 5.99 1.76
N ASN A 189 3.57 6.90 2.60
CA ASN A 189 3.35 8.32 2.45
C ASN A 189 4.63 9.15 2.27
N THR A 190 5.80 8.63 2.66
CA THR A 190 7.03 9.42 2.82
C THR A 190 8.24 8.53 2.54
N ILE A 191 9.31 9.11 2.04
CA ILE A 191 10.64 8.48 1.99
C ILE A 191 11.44 9.01 3.18
N TYR A 192 11.86 8.12 4.07
CA TYR A 192 12.65 8.45 5.24
C TYR A 192 14.11 8.09 5.03
N ASN A 193 15.00 9.03 5.30
CA ASN A 193 16.39 8.75 5.57
C ASN A 193 16.56 8.62 7.09
N VAL A 194 16.98 7.47 7.56
CA VAL A 194 17.15 7.16 8.98
C VAL A 194 18.60 7.37 9.35
N ILE A 195 18.86 8.28 10.30
CA ILE A 195 20.19 8.57 10.79
C ILE A 195 20.32 8.20 12.27
N SER A 196 21.55 7.87 12.71
CA SER A 196 21.83 7.64 14.12
C SER A 196 21.81 8.96 14.91
N LEU A 197 21.72 8.86 16.24
CA LEU A 197 21.79 10.03 17.11
C LEU A 197 23.17 10.74 16.97
N GLU A 198 24.25 9.95 16.85
CA GLU A 198 25.60 10.47 16.67
C GLU A 198 25.76 11.23 15.36
N GLU A 199 25.19 10.71 14.24
CA GLU A 199 25.17 11.41 12.95
C GLU A 199 24.37 12.70 13.03
N ALA A 200 23.25 12.71 13.76
CA ALA A 200 22.42 13.89 13.95
C ALA A 200 23.15 14.99 14.72
N GLU A 201 23.96 14.66 15.72
CA GLU A 201 24.77 15.61 16.48
C GLU A 201 25.90 16.21 15.63
N VAL A 202 26.54 15.40 14.79
CA VAL A 202 27.60 15.83 13.87
C VAL A 202 27.06 16.79 12.80
N GLU A 203 25.87 16.55 12.28
CA GLU A 203 25.21 17.42 11.29
C GLU A 203 24.65 18.72 11.89
N SER A 204 24.90 18.99 13.17
CA SER A 204 24.40 20.19 13.88
C SER A 204 22.86 20.28 13.90
N LEU A 205 22.16 19.17 13.81
CA LEU A 205 20.72 19.09 13.98
C LEU A 205 20.41 19.36 15.47
N GLN A 206 19.87 20.53 15.78
CA GLN A 206 19.50 20.90 17.14
C GLN A 206 18.24 20.14 17.57
N PHE A 207 18.44 18.93 18.08
CA PHE A 207 17.36 18.19 18.73
C PHE A 207 17.17 18.76 20.14
N ARG A 208 16.05 19.41 20.37
CA ARG A 208 15.60 19.61 21.74
C ARG A 208 15.03 18.28 22.23
N LEU A 209 15.82 17.54 22.97
CA LEU A 209 15.30 16.48 23.81
C LEU A 209 14.33 17.14 24.79
N ILE A 210 13.04 16.90 24.58
CA ILE A 210 12.03 17.31 25.55
C ILE A 210 12.15 16.31 26.70
N ASN A 211 12.60 16.77 27.85
CA ASN A 211 12.56 16.07 29.14
C ASN A 211 11.13 15.81 29.57
#